data_3deb9092eb8a381b2049abbd95e0c050
#
_entry.id   3deb9092eb8a381b2049abbd95e0c050
#
_cell.length_a   1.000
_cell.length_b   1.000
_cell.length_c   1.000
_cell.angle_alpha   90.00
_cell.angle_beta   90.00
_cell.angle_gamma   90.00
#
_symmetry.space_group_name_H-M   'P 1'
#
loop_
_entity.id
_entity.type
_entity.pdbx_description
1 polymer ?
#
loop_
_entity_poly.entity_id
_entity_poly.type
_entity_poly.pdbx_seq_one_letter_code
_entity_poly.pdbx_strand_id
1 'polypeptide(L)'
;GSGLVGSEMCIRDSVTTEDIHELQAGQAIMLDQSGKMRLAQVNKPQKLTPCSFERIYFSRGSDRDIYIERKRLGQSLVPKILQAVDYDMERTVFSFIPNTAEVAFYGMLEGLDNYLNQTKIQQIEALGKNPGCSELERILSMRVRSEKVTIKDIKLRTFIAEGNTRNELAAHVYDITYGSLKPYTDNLVIIDDSIVRGTTLRQSIIGILDRLHPQKIVIVSSSPQVRYPDYYGIDMSSMEQFIAFRAAIELLKEQGRADLITQVYQRCKAQEHLPKEQMQNYVKAIYERFTDEQISAKIARLLTPDSVKTEVCIIYQTLDGLHRACPNHTGDWYFSGDYPTAGGLKLLNKAFIDYYESE
;
A
#
# COMPACT_ATOMS: atom_id res chain seq x y z
N GLY A 1 2.15 13.88 19.96
CA GLY A 1 1.45 13.28 20.98
C GLY A 1 0.15 12.60 20.63
N SER A 2 -0.05 11.43 21.22
CA SER A 2 -1.27 10.62 21.09
C SER A 2 -2.57 11.29 21.60
N GLY A 3 -2.47 12.46 22.20
CA GLY A 3 -3.64 13.25 22.63
C GLY A 3 -4.33 14.05 21.54
N LEU A 4 -3.66 14.28 20.40
CA LEU A 4 -4.19 15.11 19.31
C LEU A 4 -5.30 14.42 18.49
N VAL A 5 -5.27 13.10 18.35
CA VAL A 5 -6.25 12.36 17.55
C VAL A 5 -7.65 12.40 18.18
N GLY A 6 -7.75 12.35 19.49
CA GLY A 6 -9.03 12.50 20.19
C GLY A 6 -9.57 13.94 20.14
N SER A 7 -8.69 14.95 20.18
CA SER A 7 -9.08 16.36 20.10
C SER A 7 -9.51 16.77 18.68
N GLU A 8 -8.96 16.15 17.65
CA GLU A 8 -9.35 16.43 16.26
C GLU A 8 -10.81 16.05 15.96
N MET A 9 -11.30 14.93 16.50
CA MET A 9 -12.72 14.60 16.42
C MET A 9 -13.62 15.62 17.11
N CYS A 10 -13.26 16.03 18.32
CA CYS A 10 -14.02 17.01 19.08
C CYS A 10 -13.98 18.41 18.43
N ILE A 11 -12.86 18.79 17.81
CA ILE A 11 -12.72 20.06 17.11
C ILE A 11 -13.62 20.09 15.88
N ARG A 12 -13.67 19.04 15.07
CA ARG A 12 -14.53 18.99 13.86
C ARG A 12 -16.01 19.05 14.19
N ASP A 13 -16.42 18.53 15.33
CA ASP A 13 -17.82 18.52 15.76
C ASP A 13 -18.26 19.85 16.40
N SER A 14 -17.31 20.68 16.86
CA SER A 14 -17.57 21.91 17.61
C SER A 14 -17.14 23.21 16.93
N VAL A 15 -16.41 23.13 15.80
CA VAL A 15 -15.92 24.30 15.05
C VAL A 15 -16.55 24.31 13.66
N THR A 16 -17.08 25.48 13.25
CA THR A 16 -17.57 25.65 11.88
C THR A 16 -16.42 25.69 10.89
N THR A 17 -16.64 25.22 9.66
CA THR A 17 -15.60 25.20 8.60
C THR A 17 -15.08 26.60 8.24
N GLU A 18 -15.83 27.65 8.55
CA GLU A 18 -15.45 29.03 8.32
C GLU A 18 -14.34 29.51 9.27
N ASP A 19 -14.19 28.85 10.43
CA ASP A 19 -13.17 29.19 11.44
C ASP A 19 -11.85 28.45 11.23
N ILE A 20 -11.76 27.57 10.21
CA ILE A 20 -10.57 26.78 9.93
C ILE A 20 -9.72 27.48 8.88
N HIS A 21 -8.54 27.94 9.28
CA HIS A 21 -7.54 28.53 8.38
C HIS A 21 -6.34 27.59 8.23
N GLU A 22 -6.10 27.12 7.02
CA GLU A 22 -4.93 26.34 6.69
C GLU A 22 -3.70 27.24 6.53
N LEU A 23 -2.62 26.95 7.25
CA LEU A 23 -1.34 27.63 7.08
C LEU A 23 -0.75 27.33 5.72
N GLN A 24 -0.44 28.38 4.97
CA GLN A 24 0.23 28.24 3.69
C GLN A 24 1.75 28.04 3.87
N ALA A 25 2.39 27.47 2.84
CA ALA A 25 3.82 27.23 2.87
C ALA A 25 4.63 28.50 3.21
N GLY A 26 5.49 28.40 4.21
CA GLY A 26 6.31 29.52 4.66
C GLY A 26 5.60 30.54 5.55
N GLN A 27 4.35 30.30 5.95
CA GLN A 27 3.64 31.11 6.94
C GLN A 27 3.92 30.65 8.37
N ALA A 28 3.87 31.60 9.28
CA ALA A 28 3.90 31.36 10.72
C ALA A 28 2.69 32.01 11.42
N ILE A 29 2.16 31.33 12.42
CA ILE A 29 1.20 31.88 13.38
C ILE A 29 1.97 32.43 14.57
N MET A 30 1.64 33.64 14.95
CA MET A 30 2.12 34.28 16.17
C MET A 30 0.91 34.60 17.06
N LEU A 31 0.93 34.07 18.29
CA LEU A 31 -0.06 34.32 19.31
C LEU A 31 0.60 35.18 20.42
N ASP A 32 0.11 36.37 20.67
CA ASP A 32 0.62 37.20 21.75
C ASP A 32 -0.06 36.87 23.10
N GLN A 33 0.46 37.44 24.18
CA GLN A 33 -0.07 37.20 25.53
C GLN A 33 -1.53 37.65 25.72
N SER A 34 -2.03 38.52 24.85
CA SER A 34 -3.43 38.98 24.87
C SER A 34 -4.37 38.02 24.11
N GLY A 35 -3.84 36.95 23.52
CA GLY A 35 -4.59 36.01 22.68
C GLY A 35 -4.80 36.49 21.24
N LYS A 36 -4.17 37.60 20.84
CA LYS A 36 -4.28 38.13 19.49
C LYS A 36 -3.41 37.31 18.54
N MET A 37 -4.06 36.69 17.53
CA MET A 37 -3.42 35.92 16.49
C MET A 37 -2.99 36.83 15.32
N ARG A 38 -1.78 36.56 14.81
CA ARG A 38 -1.26 37.17 13.58
C ARG A 38 -0.68 36.09 12.69
N LEU A 39 -0.97 36.19 11.39
CA LEU A 39 -0.33 35.39 10.36
C LEU A 39 0.74 36.21 9.68
N ALA A 40 1.93 35.67 9.50
CA ALA A 40 3.03 36.33 8.80
C ALA A 40 3.69 35.33 7.82
N GLN A 41 4.02 35.83 6.62
CA GLN A 41 4.86 35.09 5.66
C GLN A 41 6.31 35.30 6.09
N VAL A 42 6.96 34.25 6.61
CA VAL A 42 8.33 34.29 7.14
C VAL A 42 9.36 33.74 6.15
N ASN A 43 8.95 32.82 5.28
CA ASN A 43 9.78 32.29 4.21
C ASN A 43 9.07 32.40 2.86
N LYS A 44 9.86 32.48 1.78
CA LYS A 44 9.31 32.42 0.44
C LYS A 44 8.58 31.09 0.24
N PRO A 45 7.32 31.09 -0.22
CA PRO A 45 6.58 29.86 -0.44
C PRO A 45 7.30 29.00 -1.49
N GLN A 46 7.45 27.71 -1.19
CA GLN A 46 7.94 26.70 -2.12
C GLN A 46 6.76 26.00 -2.80
N LYS A 47 7.05 25.28 -3.89
CA LYS A 47 6.03 24.45 -4.55
C LYS A 47 5.48 23.44 -3.56
N LEU A 48 4.16 23.44 -3.39
CA LEU A 48 3.49 22.43 -2.56
C LEU A 48 3.58 21.05 -3.27
N THR A 49 4.08 20.07 -2.55
CA THR A 49 4.18 18.68 -3.02
C THR A 49 3.60 17.77 -1.93
N PRO A 50 2.25 17.68 -1.83
CA PRO A 50 1.62 16.94 -0.75
C PRO A 50 1.88 15.45 -0.91
N CYS A 51 2.06 14.76 0.23
CA CYS A 51 2.37 13.34 0.28
C CYS A 51 1.20 12.49 -0.23
N SER A 52 1.44 11.63 -1.21
CA SER A 52 0.44 10.71 -1.71
C SER A 52 0.19 9.52 -0.78
N PHE A 53 1.15 9.14 0.06
CA PHE A 53 0.98 8.06 1.04
C PHE A 53 -0.01 8.44 2.15
N GLU A 54 -0.13 9.75 2.46
CA GLU A 54 -1.20 10.29 3.31
C GLU A 54 -2.59 9.85 2.84
N ARG A 55 -2.83 9.87 1.54
CA ARG A 55 -4.14 9.53 0.95
C ARG A 55 -4.43 8.02 1.05
N ILE A 56 -3.39 7.21 0.96
CA ILE A 56 -3.51 5.75 1.00
C ILE A 56 -3.77 5.27 2.43
N TYR A 57 -2.98 5.73 3.39
CA TYR A 57 -2.89 5.14 4.73
C TYR A 57 -3.25 6.08 5.88
N PHE A 58 -2.56 7.24 6.01
CA PHE A 58 -2.64 8.06 7.21
C PHE A 58 -3.93 8.86 7.35
N SER A 59 -4.48 9.34 6.25
CA SER A 59 -5.68 10.19 6.26
C SER A 59 -6.95 9.41 6.60
N ARG A 60 -7.95 10.12 7.12
CA ARG A 60 -9.24 9.52 7.49
C ARG A 60 -10.03 9.09 6.26
N GLY A 61 -10.41 7.82 6.23
CA GLY A 61 -11.23 7.26 5.16
C GLY A 61 -12.68 7.81 5.07
N SER A 62 -13.14 8.53 6.09
CA SER A 62 -14.47 9.19 6.10
C SER A 62 -14.49 10.56 5.40
N ASP A 63 -13.32 11.11 5.03
CA ASP A 63 -13.27 12.28 4.18
C ASP A 63 -13.72 11.93 2.75
N ARG A 64 -14.54 12.81 2.13
CA ARG A 64 -15.12 12.58 0.81
C ARG A 64 -14.07 12.32 -0.28
N ASP A 65 -13.06 13.15 -0.33
CA ASP A 65 -12.07 13.10 -1.41
C ASP A 65 -11.14 11.90 -1.22
N ILE A 66 -10.76 11.61 0.03
CA ILE A 66 -9.98 10.42 0.38
C ILE A 66 -10.76 9.14 0.07
N TYR A 67 -12.04 9.11 0.38
CA TYR A 67 -12.92 7.99 0.05
C TYR A 67 -12.95 7.72 -1.46
N ILE A 68 -13.13 8.76 -2.28
CA ILE A 68 -13.14 8.66 -3.75
C ILE A 68 -11.76 8.21 -4.27
N GLU A 69 -10.68 8.77 -3.76
CA GLU A 69 -9.31 8.43 -4.16
C GLU A 69 -8.98 6.97 -3.85
N ARG A 70 -9.32 6.49 -2.65
CA ARG A 70 -9.12 5.08 -2.28
C ARG A 70 -9.94 4.13 -3.15
N LYS A 71 -11.16 4.48 -3.51
CA LYS A 71 -11.94 3.71 -4.50
C LYS A 71 -11.24 3.65 -5.86
N ARG A 72 -10.73 4.77 -6.37
CA ARG A 72 -9.99 4.82 -7.63
C ARG A 72 -8.72 3.98 -7.59
N LEU A 73 -8.02 3.93 -6.45
CA LEU A 73 -6.87 3.04 -6.26
C LEU A 73 -7.27 1.57 -6.44
N GLY A 74 -8.38 1.15 -5.85
CA GLY A 74 -8.89 -0.20 -6.02
C GLY A 74 -9.32 -0.50 -7.47
N GLN A 75 -10.03 0.42 -8.12
CA GLN A 75 -10.47 0.28 -9.51
C GLN A 75 -9.30 0.13 -10.49
N SER A 76 -8.23 0.91 -10.30
CA SER A 76 -7.06 0.90 -11.19
C SER A 76 -6.26 -0.41 -11.15
N LEU A 77 -6.43 -1.24 -10.12
CA LEU A 77 -5.77 -2.53 -9.96
C LEU A 77 -6.46 -3.68 -10.70
N VAL A 78 -7.73 -3.50 -11.09
CA VAL A 78 -8.56 -4.54 -11.71
C VAL A 78 -7.90 -5.22 -12.91
N PRO A 79 -7.27 -4.53 -13.87
CA PRO A 79 -6.62 -5.21 -15.00
C PRO A 79 -5.51 -6.18 -14.59
N LYS A 80 -4.68 -5.80 -13.62
CA LYS A 80 -3.61 -6.67 -13.09
C LYS A 80 -4.18 -7.86 -12.31
N ILE A 81 -5.25 -7.63 -11.57
CA ILE A 81 -5.96 -8.68 -10.81
C ILE A 81 -6.56 -9.72 -11.75
N LEU A 82 -7.29 -9.28 -12.78
CA LEU A 82 -7.88 -10.17 -13.79
C LEU A 82 -6.82 -11.03 -14.47
N GLN A 83 -5.70 -10.43 -14.85
CA GLN A 83 -4.57 -11.15 -15.43
C GLN A 83 -3.99 -12.20 -14.46
N ALA A 84 -3.88 -11.88 -13.16
CA ALA A 84 -3.31 -12.79 -12.16
C ALA A 84 -4.20 -14.01 -11.86
N VAL A 85 -5.51 -13.91 -12.12
CA VAL A 85 -6.48 -15.00 -11.97
C VAL A 85 -6.92 -15.57 -13.33
N ASP A 86 -6.18 -15.31 -14.41
CA ASP A 86 -6.47 -15.79 -15.77
C ASP A 86 -7.89 -15.46 -16.23
N TYR A 87 -8.43 -14.33 -15.80
CA TYR A 87 -9.81 -13.88 -16.05
C TYR A 87 -10.91 -14.82 -15.56
N ASP A 88 -10.58 -15.76 -14.68
CA ASP A 88 -11.53 -16.72 -14.10
C ASP A 88 -12.33 -16.11 -12.95
N MET A 89 -13.36 -15.35 -13.30
CA MET A 89 -14.24 -14.69 -12.34
C MET A 89 -15.15 -15.68 -11.59
N GLU A 90 -15.45 -16.83 -12.19
CA GLU A 90 -16.35 -17.83 -11.60
C GLU A 90 -15.69 -18.55 -10.42
N ARG A 91 -14.39 -18.84 -10.53
CA ARG A 91 -13.60 -19.52 -9.49
C ARG A 91 -12.69 -18.54 -8.73
N THR A 92 -13.08 -17.29 -8.59
CA THR A 92 -12.31 -16.31 -7.82
C THR A 92 -13.17 -15.65 -6.76
N VAL A 93 -12.70 -15.66 -5.52
CA VAL A 93 -13.29 -14.98 -4.38
C VAL A 93 -12.45 -13.75 -4.04
N PHE A 94 -13.11 -12.61 -3.86
CA PHE A 94 -12.48 -11.34 -3.55
C PHE A 94 -12.74 -10.94 -2.10
N SER A 95 -11.70 -10.48 -1.40
CA SER A 95 -11.76 -10.06 -0.02
C SER A 95 -10.78 -8.91 0.27
N PHE A 96 -10.70 -8.49 1.53
CA PHE A 96 -9.79 -7.44 1.98
C PHE A 96 -9.23 -7.73 3.38
N ILE A 97 -8.11 -7.09 3.70
CA ILE A 97 -7.54 -7.10 5.05
C ILE A 97 -8.10 -5.90 5.80
N PRO A 98 -8.86 -6.12 6.91
CA PRO A 98 -9.39 -5.01 7.70
C PRO A 98 -8.28 -4.18 8.36
N ASN A 99 -8.44 -2.82 8.53
CA ASN A 99 -9.65 -2.06 8.23
C ASN A 99 -9.42 -1.07 7.06
N THR A 100 -8.19 -0.53 6.89
CA THR A 100 -7.90 0.60 5.98
C THR A 100 -8.14 0.27 4.51
N ALA A 101 -7.95 -1.00 4.11
CA ALA A 101 -8.14 -1.46 2.74
C ALA A 101 -9.62 -1.52 2.27
N GLU A 102 -10.58 -1.42 3.20
CA GLU A 102 -12.00 -1.64 2.89
C GLU A 102 -12.52 -0.73 1.77
N VAL A 103 -12.14 0.54 1.76
CA VAL A 103 -12.61 1.49 0.74
C VAL A 103 -11.99 1.17 -0.64
N ALA A 104 -10.73 0.78 -0.68
CA ALA A 104 -10.10 0.32 -1.92
C ALA A 104 -10.74 -0.99 -2.44
N PHE A 105 -11.13 -1.87 -1.52
CA PHE A 105 -11.89 -3.08 -1.86
C PHE A 105 -13.22 -2.76 -2.56
N TYR A 106 -14.02 -1.81 -2.06
CA TYR A 106 -15.24 -1.39 -2.75
C TYR A 106 -14.95 -0.85 -4.15
N GLY A 107 -13.88 -0.09 -4.32
CA GLY A 107 -13.45 0.37 -5.64
C GLY A 107 -13.05 -0.78 -6.58
N MET A 108 -12.33 -1.77 -6.06
CA MET A 108 -11.99 -2.99 -6.80
C MET A 108 -13.27 -3.74 -7.25
N LEU A 109 -14.25 -3.91 -6.36
CA LEU A 109 -15.52 -4.56 -6.70
C LEU A 109 -16.27 -3.81 -7.81
N GLU A 110 -16.36 -2.47 -7.72
CA GLU A 110 -16.98 -1.67 -8.79
C GLU A 110 -16.28 -1.87 -10.14
N GLY A 111 -14.96 -1.91 -10.15
CA GLY A 111 -14.20 -2.16 -11.38
C GLY A 111 -14.40 -3.56 -11.93
N LEU A 112 -14.48 -4.58 -11.07
CA LEU A 112 -14.77 -5.96 -11.45
C LEU A 112 -16.20 -6.12 -11.96
N ASP A 113 -17.18 -5.46 -11.34
CA ASP A 113 -18.57 -5.47 -11.81
C ASP A 113 -18.69 -4.81 -13.20
N ASN A 114 -17.98 -3.72 -13.43
CA ASN A 114 -17.93 -3.08 -14.75
C ASN A 114 -17.35 -4.02 -15.81
N TYR A 115 -16.24 -4.70 -15.50
CA TYR A 115 -15.67 -5.72 -16.40
C TYR A 115 -16.67 -6.85 -16.66
N LEU A 116 -17.29 -7.38 -15.62
CA LEU A 116 -18.26 -8.47 -15.73
C LEU A 116 -19.47 -8.07 -16.55
N ASN A 117 -19.99 -6.84 -16.41
CA ASN A 117 -21.08 -6.33 -17.20
C ASN A 117 -20.72 -6.21 -18.69
N GLN A 118 -19.50 -5.76 -19.01
CA GLN A 118 -19.02 -5.77 -20.39
C GLN A 118 -18.92 -7.20 -20.95
N THR A 119 -18.43 -8.14 -20.16
CA THR A 119 -18.36 -9.56 -20.54
C THR A 119 -19.75 -10.14 -20.80
N LYS A 120 -20.75 -9.82 -19.96
CA LYS A 120 -22.15 -10.23 -20.16
C LYS A 120 -22.71 -9.69 -21.46
N ILE A 121 -22.49 -8.41 -21.76
CA ILE A 121 -22.95 -7.79 -23.00
C ILE A 121 -22.36 -8.53 -24.20
N GLN A 122 -21.05 -8.77 -24.22
CA GLN A 122 -20.38 -9.50 -25.30
C GLN A 122 -20.93 -10.92 -25.47
N GLN A 123 -21.17 -11.64 -24.36
CA GLN A 123 -21.75 -12.99 -24.41
C GLN A 123 -23.19 -12.97 -24.95
N ILE A 124 -24.02 -11.99 -24.53
CA ILE A 124 -25.39 -11.85 -25.02
C ILE A 124 -25.40 -11.50 -26.53
N GLU A 125 -24.54 -10.61 -26.98
CA GLU A 125 -24.41 -10.26 -28.40
C GLU A 125 -24.01 -11.49 -29.24
N ALA A 126 -23.12 -12.35 -28.71
CA ALA A 126 -22.69 -13.57 -29.39
C ALA A 126 -23.80 -14.62 -29.53
N LEU A 127 -24.86 -14.58 -28.73
CA LEU A 127 -26.00 -15.50 -28.81
C LEU A 127 -26.92 -15.21 -30.01
N GLY A 128 -26.81 -14.03 -30.63
CA GLY A 128 -27.62 -13.65 -31.78
C GLY A 128 -29.05 -13.22 -31.46
N LYS A 129 -29.95 -13.29 -32.48
CA LYS A 129 -31.27 -12.62 -32.40
C LYS A 129 -32.31 -13.31 -31.50
N ASN A 130 -32.18 -14.60 -31.24
CA ASN A 130 -33.14 -15.37 -30.42
C ASN A 130 -32.45 -16.26 -29.40
N PRO A 131 -31.85 -15.67 -28.37
CA PRO A 131 -31.17 -16.45 -27.30
C PRO A 131 -32.19 -17.26 -26.48
N GLY A 132 -31.82 -18.47 -26.08
CA GLY A 132 -32.60 -19.27 -25.15
C GLY A 132 -32.67 -18.63 -23.75
N CYS A 133 -33.83 -18.74 -23.08
CA CYS A 133 -33.99 -18.17 -21.73
C CYS A 133 -32.95 -18.69 -20.73
N SER A 134 -32.62 -19.98 -20.77
CA SER A 134 -31.63 -20.60 -19.87
C SER A 134 -30.20 -20.04 -20.04
N GLU A 135 -29.80 -19.72 -21.28
CA GLU A 135 -28.49 -19.10 -21.55
C GLU A 135 -28.44 -17.65 -21.06
N LEU A 136 -29.54 -16.89 -21.28
CA LEU A 136 -29.66 -15.54 -20.77
C LEU A 136 -29.65 -15.53 -19.23
N GLU A 137 -30.39 -16.43 -18.59
CA GLU A 137 -30.40 -16.56 -17.14
C GLU A 137 -28.99 -16.89 -16.60
N ARG A 138 -28.27 -17.79 -17.23
CA ARG A 138 -26.88 -18.11 -16.86
C ARG A 138 -25.98 -16.90 -16.94
N ILE A 139 -26.01 -16.14 -18.05
CA ILE A 139 -25.18 -14.96 -18.23
C ILE A 139 -25.54 -13.85 -17.22
N LEU A 140 -26.84 -13.59 -17.06
CA LEU A 140 -27.32 -12.56 -16.14
C LEU A 140 -27.10 -12.91 -14.67
N SER A 141 -27.02 -14.21 -14.34
CA SER A 141 -26.73 -14.66 -12.98
C SER A 141 -25.26 -14.54 -12.56
N MET A 142 -24.34 -14.31 -13.51
CA MET A 142 -22.92 -14.11 -13.18
C MET A 142 -22.76 -12.96 -12.16
N ARG A 143 -21.93 -13.17 -11.16
CA ARG A 143 -21.68 -12.19 -10.07
C ARG A 143 -20.21 -12.19 -9.70
N VAL A 144 -19.71 -11.05 -9.25
CA VAL A 144 -18.44 -10.99 -8.52
C VAL A 144 -18.65 -11.66 -7.16
N ARG A 145 -17.83 -12.66 -6.87
CA ARG A 145 -17.90 -13.39 -5.59
C ARG A 145 -17.06 -12.65 -4.56
N SER A 146 -17.72 -11.92 -3.68
CA SER A 146 -17.07 -11.16 -2.61
C SER A 146 -17.46 -11.70 -1.25
N GLU A 147 -16.45 -11.99 -0.41
CA GLU A 147 -16.64 -12.57 0.91
C GLU A 147 -15.75 -11.86 1.94
N LYS A 148 -16.22 -11.76 3.17
CA LYS A 148 -15.41 -11.29 4.29
C LYS A 148 -14.58 -12.46 4.84
N VAL A 149 -13.48 -12.77 4.16
CA VAL A 149 -12.62 -13.91 4.50
C VAL A 149 -11.81 -13.65 5.77
N THR A 150 -11.21 -12.46 5.90
CA THR A 150 -10.42 -12.09 7.07
C THR A 150 -11.22 -11.22 8.03
N ILE A 151 -11.15 -11.58 9.30
CA ILE A 151 -11.79 -10.84 10.40
C ILE A 151 -10.69 -10.42 11.37
N LYS A 152 -10.65 -9.13 11.71
CA LYS A 152 -9.77 -8.64 12.77
C LYS A 152 -10.50 -8.71 14.10
N ASP A 153 -10.00 -9.51 15.03
CA ASP A 153 -10.60 -9.61 16.37
C ASP A 153 -10.19 -8.39 17.21
N ILE A 154 -11.17 -7.48 17.40
CA ILE A 154 -11.00 -6.24 18.17
C ILE A 154 -10.85 -6.53 19.68
N LYS A 155 -11.22 -7.72 20.16
CA LYS A 155 -11.15 -8.09 21.58
C LYS A 155 -9.72 -8.36 22.05
N LEU A 156 -8.82 -8.74 21.14
CA LEU A 156 -7.40 -8.87 21.45
C LEU A 156 -6.74 -7.48 21.46
N ARG A 157 -6.77 -6.84 22.63
CA ARG A 157 -6.10 -5.56 22.85
C ARG A 157 -4.62 -5.79 23.11
N THR A 158 -3.81 -5.62 22.07
CA THR A 158 -2.35 -5.88 22.07
C THR A 158 -1.52 -5.00 23.02
N PHE A 159 -2.11 -3.99 23.66
CA PHE A 159 -1.40 -3.11 24.59
C PHE A 159 -1.32 -3.62 26.04
N ILE A 160 -1.91 -4.80 26.34
CA ILE A 160 -1.84 -5.41 27.67
C ILE A 160 -0.69 -6.43 27.78
N ALA A 161 0.01 -6.73 26.67
CA ALA A 161 1.05 -7.76 26.65
C ALA A 161 2.47 -7.18 26.64
N GLU A 162 3.32 -7.64 27.52
CA GLU A 162 4.74 -7.30 27.61
C GLU A 162 5.60 -8.14 26.64
N GLY A 163 6.54 -7.48 25.94
CA GLY A 163 7.69 -8.11 25.27
C GLY A 163 7.38 -9.22 24.24
N ASN A 164 7.87 -10.43 24.48
CA ASN A 164 7.80 -11.57 23.55
C ASN A 164 6.37 -12.04 23.21
N THR A 165 5.41 -11.79 24.09
CA THR A 165 3.99 -12.12 23.88
C THR A 165 3.34 -11.28 22.76
N ARG A 166 3.94 -10.16 22.36
CA ARG A 166 3.44 -9.30 21.28
C ARG A 166 3.48 -9.99 19.91
N ASN A 167 4.51 -10.77 19.63
CA ASN A 167 4.63 -11.50 18.37
C ASN A 167 3.68 -12.70 18.28
N GLU A 168 3.45 -13.38 19.40
CA GLU A 168 2.47 -14.47 19.49
C GLU A 168 1.03 -13.95 19.41
N LEU A 169 0.73 -12.81 20.04
CA LEU A 169 -0.57 -12.16 19.95
C LEU A 169 -0.86 -11.61 18.54
N ALA A 170 0.15 -11.11 17.82
CA ALA A 170 -0.01 -10.68 16.45
C ALA A 170 -0.46 -11.80 15.50
N ALA A 171 -0.04 -13.05 15.78
CA ALA A 171 -0.47 -14.22 15.04
C ALA A 171 -1.96 -14.58 15.24
N HIS A 172 -2.58 -14.09 16.31
CA HIS A 172 -3.98 -14.37 16.67
C HIS A 172 -4.94 -13.18 16.49
N VAL A 173 -4.45 -12.06 15.96
CA VAL A 173 -5.29 -10.86 15.73
C VAL A 173 -6.29 -11.05 14.60
N TYR A 174 -5.97 -11.94 13.66
CA TYR A 174 -6.82 -12.21 12.50
C TYR A 174 -7.41 -13.62 12.59
N ASP A 175 -8.68 -13.72 12.25
CA ASP A 175 -9.42 -14.96 12.08
C ASP A 175 -9.94 -15.07 10.64
N ILE A 176 -10.41 -16.25 10.24
CA ILE A 176 -10.91 -16.53 8.90
C ILE A 176 -12.32 -17.12 8.92
N THR A 177 -13.09 -16.76 7.90
CA THR A 177 -14.43 -17.33 7.67
C THR A 177 -14.31 -18.61 6.86
N TYR A 178 -14.49 -19.75 7.51
CA TYR A 178 -14.52 -21.05 6.83
C TYR A 178 -15.77 -21.18 5.94
N GLY A 179 -15.62 -21.90 4.82
CA GLY A 179 -16.70 -22.08 3.85
C GLY A 179 -16.92 -20.90 2.90
N SER A 180 -16.09 -19.88 2.97
CA SER A 180 -16.13 -18.71 2.08
C SER A 180 -15.65 -19.00 0.65
N LEU A 181 -14.89 -20.08 0.46
CA LEU A 181 -14.38 -20.53 -0.86
C LEU A 181 -14.42 -22.07 -0.97
N LYS A 182 -14.33 -22.56 -2.20
CA LYS A 182 -14.23 -24.01 -2.48
C LYS A 182 -12.74 -24.42 -2.48
N PRO A 183 -12.30 -25.26 -1.53
CA PRO A 183 -10.91 -25.68 -1.43
C PRO A 183 -10.39 -26.30 -2.74
N TYR A 184 -9.13 -26.05 -3.04
CA TYR A 184 -8.38 -26.58 -4.21
C TYR A 184 -8.96 -26.18 -5.58
N THR A 185 -9.99 -25.33 -5.60
CA THR A 185 -10.67 -24.92 -6.84
C THR A 185 -10.66 -23.41 -7.00
N ASP A 186 -11.00 -22.70 -5.95
CA ASP A 186 -11.16 -21.24 -6.00
C ASP A 186 -9.82 -20.51 -5.80
N ASN A 187 -9.60 -19.46 -6.55
CA ASN A 187 -8.59 -18.46 -6.28
C ASN A 187 -9.09 -17.52 -5.18
N LEU A 188 -8.19 -17.03 -4.35
CA LEU A 188 -8.46 -16.00 -3.34
C LEU A 188 -7.67 -14.74 -3.67
N VAL A 189 -8.36 -13.66 -3.96
CA VAL A 189 -7.80 -12.31 -4.12
C VAL A 189 -8.10 -11.50 -2.87
N ILE A 190 -7.06 -10.97 -2.23
CA ILE A 190 -7.22 -10.18 -1.01
C ILE A 190 -6.46 -8.86 -1.13
N ILE A 191 -7.17 -7.73 -0.96
CA ILE A 191 -6.56 -6.40 -1.05
C ILE A 191 -6.16 -5.88 0.33
N ASP A 192 -4.97 -5.28 0.40
CA ASP A 192 -4.44 -4.52 1.54
C ASP A 192 -4.18 -3.07 1.13
N ASP A 193 -4.05 -2.18 2.11
CA ASP A 193 -3.73 -0.78 1.85
C ASP A 193 -2.27 -0.60 1.42
N SER A 194 -1.33 -1.21 2.12
CA SER A 194 0.10 -1.12 1.82
C SER A 194 0.89 -2.30 2.41
N ILE A 195 1.93 -2.71 1.70
CA ILE A 195 2.87 -3.74 2.16
C ILE A 195 4.25 -3.09 2.31
N VAL A 196 4.58 -2.70 3.54
CA VAL A 196 5.85 -2.04 3.86
C VAL A 196 6.89 -3.05 4.33
N ARG A 197 6.69 -3.64 5.51
CA ARG A 197 7.58 -4.63 6.12
C ARG A 197 7.19 -6.07 5.78
N GLY A 198 5.90 -6.29 5.52
CA GLY A 198 5.33 -7.60 5.26
C GLY A 198 5.28 -8.54 6.47
N THR A 199 5.61 -8.07 7.68
CA THR A 199 5.68 -8.91 8.88
C THR A 199 4.34 -9.57 9.19
N THR A 200 3.24 -8.81 9.19
CA THR A 200 1.88 -9.33 9.44
C THR A 200 1.46 -10.36 8.39
N LEU A 201 1.78 -10.10 7.11
CA LEU A 201 1.49 -11.04 6.03
C LEU A 201 2.22 -12.37 6.25
N ARG A 202 3.53 -12.32 6.52
CA ARG A 202 4.36 -13.52 6.70
C ARG A 202 4.01 -14.30 7.95
N GLN A 203 3.84 -13.61 9.09
CA GLN A 203 3.68 -14.27 10.39
C GLN A 203 2.26 -14.78 10.65
N SER A 204 1.26 -14.14 10.02
CA SER A 204 -0.14 -14.43 10.31
C SER A 204 -0.96 -14.70 9.05
N ILE A 205 -1.14 -13.70 8.20
CA ILE A 205 -2.20 -13.72 7.19
C ILE A 205 -2.02 -14.84 6.16
N ILE A 206 -0.83 -14.98 5.56
CA ILE A 206 -0.60 -15.99 4.51
C ILE A 206 -0.84 -17.40 5.06
N GLY A 207 -0.34 -17.68 6.28
CA GLY A 207 -0.53 -19.00 6.92
C GLY A 207 -1.98 -19.34 7.25
N ILE A 208 -2.77 -18.35 7.70
CA ILE A 208 -4.20 -18.59 7.98
C ILE A 208 -5.03 -18.72 6.70
N LEU A 209 -4.69 -17.97 5.63
CA LEU A 209 -5.37 -18.09 4.34
C LEU A 209 -5.09 -19.45 3.67
N ASP A 210 -3.87 -19.98 3.81
CA ASP A 210 -3.50 -21.32 3.31
C ASP A 210 -4.37 -22.45 3.91
N ARG A 211 -4.90 -22.26 5.14
CA ARG A 211 -5.82 -23.21 5.77
C ARG A 211 -7.17 -23.36 5.05
N LEU A 212 -7.53 -22.42 4.21
CA LEU A 212 -8.71 -22.52 3.35
C LEU A 212 -8.45 -23.33 2.08
N HIS A 213 -7.19 -23.71 1.84
CA HIS A 213 -6.73 -24.44 0.66
C HIS A 213 -7.17 -23.84 -0.67
N PRO A 214 -6.98 -22.52 -0.90
CA PRO A 214 -7.27 -21.96 -2.21
C PRO A 214 -6.32 -22.54 -3.27
N GLN A 215 -6.72 -22.49 -4.53
CA GLN A 215 -5.84 -22.84 -5.64
C GLN A 215 -4.65 -21.88 -5.73
N LYS A 216 -4.92 -20.58 -5.53
CA LYS A 216 -3.94 -19.49 -5.56
C LYS A 216 -4.35 -18.38 -4.60
N ILE A 217 -3.39 -17.75 -3.94
CA ILE A 217 -3.58 -16.54 -3.14
C ILE A 217 -2.95 -15.37 -3.90
N VAL A 218 -3.75 -14.36 -4.22
CA VAL A 218 -3.31 -13.11 -4.82
C VAL A 218 -3.48 -11.99 -3.80
N ILE A 219 -2.36 -11.49 -3.28
CA ILE A 219 -2.35 -10.36 -2.35
C ILE A 219 -2.14 -9.09 -3.17
N VAL A 220 -3.02 -8.12 -2.98
CA VAL A 220 -3.04 -6.88 -3.76
C VAL A 220 -2.80 -5.70 -2.83
N SER A 221 -1.78 -4.89 -3.11
CA SER A 221 -1.53 -3.65 -2.39
C SER A 221 -2.12 -2.46 -3.15
N SER A 222 -2.97 -1.65 -2.50
CA SER A 222 -3.49 -0.42 -3.10
C SER A 222 -2.43 0.69 -3.18
N SER A 223 -1.27 0.52 -2.54
CA SER A 223 -0.09 1.36 -2.69
C SER A 223 0.95 0.76 -3.63
N PRO A 224 1.79 1.59 -4.28
CA PRO A 224 3.03 1.11 -4.89
C PRO A 224 3.98 0.51 -3.85
N GLN A 225 5.06 -0.14 -4.31
CA GLN A 225 6.11 -0.66 -3.44
C GLN A 225 6.76 0.49 -2.67
N VAL A 226 6.72 0.43 -1.33
CA VAL A 226 7.44 1.39 -0.48
C VAL A 226 8.93 1.01 -0.50
N ARG A 227 9.74 1.87 -1.11
CA ARG A 227 11.16 1.62 -1.42
C ARG A 227 12.12 2.50 -0.63
N TYR A 228 11.64 3.68 -0.17
CA TYR A 228 12.47 4.73 0.39
C TYR A 228 11.95 5.18 1.74
N PRO A 229 12.86 5.60 2.66
CA PRO A 229 12.50 5.92 4.03
C PRO A 229 11.62 7.17 4.15
N ASP A 230 10.96 7.24 5.30
CA ASP A 230 10.17 8.40 5.69
C ASP A 230 11.06 9.63 5.83
N TYR A 231 10.57 10.73 5.27
CA TYR A 231 11.23 12.03 5.33
C TYR A 231 11.19 12.66 6.73
N TYR A 232 10.18 12.34 7.52
CA TYR A 232 10.01 12.90 8.87
C TYR A 232 10.75 12.09 9.95
N GLY A 233 11.25 10.92 9.64
CA GLY A 233 12.09 10.09 10.52
C GLY A 233 11.38 9.54 11.77
N ILE A 234 10.05 9.45 11.76
CA ILE A 234 9.27 8.99 12.91
C ILE A 234 9.15 7.45 12.91
N ASP A 235 8.80 6.88 11.77
CA ASP A 235 8.73 5.44 11.53
C ASP A 235 9.26 5.18 10.11
N MET A 236 9.54 3.94 9.74
CA MET A 236 10.04 3.61 8.40
C MET A 236 11.33 4.38 8.01
N SER A 237 12.26 4.53 8.94
CA SER A 237 13.53 5.23 8.73
C SER A 237 14.69 4.33 8.31
N SER A 238 14.59 3.03 8.56
CA SER A 238 15.65 2.03 8.32
C SER A 238 15.39 1.25 7.05
N MET A 239 16.39 1.17 6.16
CA MET A 239 16.27 0.53 4.83
C MET A 239 15.91 -0.95 4.91
N GLU A 240 16.48 -1.69 5.85
CA GLU A 240 16.26 -3.13 6.05
C GLU A 240 14.82 -3.49 6.42
N GLN A 241 14.02 -2.51 6.87
CA GLN A 241 12.63 -2.73 7.21
C GLN A 241 11.72 -2.80 5.97
N PHE A 242 12.15 -2.26 4.84
CA PHE A 242 11.37 -2.30 3.61
C PHE A 242 11.53 -3.64 2.91
N ILE A 243 10.42 -4.37 2.76
CA ILE A 243 10.43 -5.67 2.06
C ILE A 243 10.87 -5.51 0.60
N ALA A 244 10.52 -4.39 -0.06
CA ALA A 244 10.94 -4.09 -1.43
C ALA A 244 12.45 -3.88 -1.53
N PHE A 245 13.07 -3.24 -0.54
CA PHE A 245 14.52 -3.08 -0.48
C PHE A 245 15.21 -4.43 -0.29
N ARG A 246 14.77 -5.22 0.67
CA ARG A 246 15.30 -6.58 0.91
C ARG A 246 15.20 -7.45 -0.33
N ALA A 247 14.06 -7.41 -1.02
CA ALA A 247 13.86 -8.13 -2.27
C ALA A 247 14.84 -7.70 -3.37
N ALA A 248 15.06 -6.40 -3.54
CA ALA A 248 16.01 -5.88 -4.53
C ALA A 248 17.46 -6.27 -4.19
N ILE A 249 17.88 -6.18 -2.93
CA ILE A 249 19.20 -6.63 -2.45
C ILE A 249 19.42 -8.12 -2.74
N GLU A 250 18.42 -8.98 -2.39
CA GLU A 250 18.50 -10.41 -2.66
C GLU A 250 18.59 -10.72 -4.16
N LEU A 251 17.81 -10.04 -4.99
CA LEU A 251 17.89 -10.18 -6.44
C LEU A 251 19.27 -9.79 -6.99
N LEU A 252 19.90 -8.74 -6.47
CA LEU A 252 21.25 -8.37 -6.85
C LEU A 252 22.28 -9.44 -6.45
N LYS A 253 22.16 -9.99 -5.23
CA LYS A 253 23.02 -11.08 -4.75
C LYS A 253 22.85 -12.34 -5.63
N GLU A 254 21.62 -12.72 -5.95
CA GLU A 254 21.31 -13.88 -6.83
C GLU A 254 21.86 -13.73 -8.25
N GLN A 255 21.92 -12.51 -8.76
CA GLN A 255 22.51 -12.20 -10.08
C GLN A 255 24.04 -12.01 -10.06
N GLY A 256 24.68 -12.24 -8.91
CA GLY A 256 26.12 -12.00 -8.76
C GLY A 256 26.54 -10.53 -8.86
N ARG A 257 25.62 -9.60 -8.56
CA ARG A 257 25.81 -8.16 -8.67
C ARG A 257 25.88 -7.45 -7.31
N ALA A 258 26.39 -8.14 -6.30
CA ALA A 258 26.66 -7.53 -4.99
C ALA A 258 27.64 -6.34 -5.06
N ASP A 259 28.49 -6.30 -6.09
CA ASP A 259 29.36 -5.17 -6.41
C ASP A 259 28.62 -3.83 -6.53
N LEU A 260 27.40 -3.83 -7.07
CA LEU A 260 26.59 -2.63 -7.20
C LEU A 260 26.21 -2.04 -5.84
N ILE A 261 25.92 -2.88 -4.84
CA ILE A 261 25.59 -2.42 -3.48
C ILE A 261 26.77 -1.65 -2.90
N THR A 262 27.99 -2.19 -3.05
CA THR A 262 29.23 -1.53 -2.63
C THR A 262 29.48 -0.23 -3.41
N GLN A 263 29.23 -0.21 -4.72
CA GLN A 263 29.37 1.01 -5.53
C GLN A 263 28.40 2.11 -5.07
N VAL A 264 27.15 1.76 -4.78
CA VAL A 264 26.16 2.71 -4.26
C VAL A 264 26.59 3.24 -2.90
N TYR A 265 27.10 2.37 -2.00
CA TYR A 265 27.65 2.79 -0.71
C TYR A 265 28.80 3.79 -0.87
N GLN A 266 29.77 3.50 -1.73
CA GLN A 266 30.90 4.40 -1.97
C GLN A 266 30.44 5.79 -2.47
N ARG A 267 29.44 5.83 -3.37
CA ARG A 267 28.84 7.08 -3.85
C ARG A 267 28.10 7.83 -2.74
N CYS A 268 27.31 7.12 -1.93
CA CYS A 268 26.64 7.69 -0.79
C CYS A 268 27.61 8.25 0.24
N LYS A 269 28.69 7.53 0.52
CA LYS A 269 29.75 7.96 1.45
C LYS A 269 30.52 9.17 0.93
N ALA A 270 30.82 9.22 -0.35
CA ALA A 270 31.53 10.35 -0.99
C ALA A 270 30.72 11.66 -0.90
N GLN A 271 29.40 11.61 -0.87
CA GLN A 271 28.57 12.82 -0.75
C GLN A 271 28.14 13.16 0.68
N GLU A 272 28.52 12.39 1.69
CA GLU A 272 28.08 12.56 3.08
C GLU A 272 28.33 13.98 3.63
N HIS A 273 29.44 14.59 3.20
CA HIS A 273 29.86 15.94 3.61
C HIS A 273 29.49 17.05 2.62
N LEU A 274 28.82 16.70 1.51
CA LEU A 274 28.36 17.71 0.57
C LEU A 274 27.20 18.53 1.12
N PRO A 275 27.05 19.78 0.70
CA PRO A 275 25.81 20.51 0.92
C PRO A 275 24.62 19.69 0.41
N LYS A 276 23.56 19.63 1.21
CA LYS A 276 22.37 18.78 0.90
C LYS A 276 21.74 19.06 -0.47
N GLU A 277 21.91 20.30 -0.97
CA GLU A 277 21.43 20.74 -2.29
C GLU A 277 22.23 20.13 -3.46
N GLN A 278 23.41 19.57 -3.20
CA GLN A 278 24.28 18.91 -4.18
C GLN A 278 24.16 17.38 -4.14
N MET A 279 23.43 16.83 -3.16
CA MET A 279 23.23 15.40 -3.02
C MET A 279 22.35 14.83 -4.13
N GLN A 280 22.63 13.59 -4.54
CA GLN A 280 21.87 12.82 -5.52
C GLN A 280 21.37 11.52 -4.91
N ASN A 281 20.26 10.99 -5.43
CA ASN A 281 19.73 9.70 -5.02
C ASN A 281 20.45 8.56 -5.76
N TYR A 282 21.58 8.10 -5.23
CA TYR A 282 22.28 6.93 -5.77
C TYR A 282 21.60 5.59 -5.41
N VAL A 283 20.73 5.58 -4.42
CA VAL A 283 20.02 4.35 -3.98
C VAL A 283 19.03 3.87 -5.04
N LYS A 284 18.58 4.74 -5.95
CA LYS A 284 17.75 4.34 -7.10
C LYS A 284 18.37 3.20 -7.92
N ALA A 285 19.71 3.19 -8.07
CA ALA A 285 20.41 2.17 -8.83
C ALA A 285 20.17 0.74 -8.32
N ILE A 286 19.79 0.56 -7.05
CA ILE A 286 19.46 -0.73 -6.47
C ILE A 286 18.21 -1.33 -7.15
N TYR A 287 17.24 -0.48 -7.53
CA TYR A 287 15.95 -0.89 -8.09
C TYR A 287 15.89 -0.86 -9.62
N GLU A 288 16.65 0.03 -10.27
CA GLU A 288 16.55 0.33 -11.71
C GLU A 288 16.82 -0.87 -12.64
N ARG A 289 17.43 -1.93 -12.11
CA ARG A 289 17.72 -3.15 -12.89
C ARG A 289 16.55 -4.12 -12.94
N PHE A 290 15.52 -3.88 -12.16
CA PHE A 290 14.39 -4.79 -12.00
C PHE A 290 13.10 -4.11 -12.37
N THR A 291 12.19 -4.87 -12.96
CA THR A 291 10.80 -4.41 -13.09
C THR A 291 10.08 -4.53 -11.74
N ASP A 292 8.99 -3.79 -11.59
CA ASP A 292 8.14 -3.87 -10.39
C ASP A 292 7.62 -5.30 -10.17
N GLU A 293 7.34 -6.02 -11.25
CA GLU A 293 6.88 -7.41 -11.22
C GLU A 293 7.97 -8.37 -10.73
N GLN A 294 9.23 -8.17 -11.12
CA GLN A 294 10.35 -8.98 -10.61
C GLN A 294 10.56 -8.78 -9.11
N ILE A 295 10.50 -7.54 -8.64
CA ILE A 295 10.59 -7.22 -7.22
C ILE A 295 9.38 -7.81 -6.48
N SER A 296 8.15 -7.67 -7.01
CA SER A 296 6.93 -8.24 -6.43
C SER A 296 6.99 -9.76 -6.30
N ALA A 297 7.50 -10.45 -7.32
CA ALA A 297 7.69 -11.90 -7.31
C ALA A 297 8.71 -12.32 -6.23
N LYS A 298 9.79 -11.56 -6.07
CA LYS A 298 10.76 -11.82 -4.99
C LYS A 298 10.17 -11.55 -3.61
N ILE A 299 9.39 -10.47 -3.45
CA ILE A 299 8.66 -10.19 -2.21
C ILE A 299 7.72 -11.34 -1.87
N ALA A 300 6.96 -11.86 -2.83
CA ALA A 300 6.07 -13.00 -2.61
C ALA A 300 6.84 -14.20 -2.04
N ARG A 301 8.00 -14.53 -2.60
CA ARG A 301 8.87 -15.62 -2.10
C ARG A 301 9.37 -15.36 -0.68
N LEU A 302 9.80 -14.11 -0.37
CA LEU A 302 10.31 -13.75 0.95
C LEU A 302 9.22 -13.76 2.03
N LEU A 303 7.98 -13.46 1.66
CA LEU A 303 6.85 -13.41 2.59
C LEU A 303 6.12 -14.74 2.76
N THR A 304 6.29 -15.68 1.83
CA THR A 304 5.64 -16.99 1.91
C THR A 304 6.46 -17.93 2.82
N PRO A 305 5.91 -18.38 3.97
CA PRO A 305 6.55 -19.36 4.81
C PRO A 305 6.69 -20.73 4.11
N ASP A 306 7.73 -21.48 4.43
CA ASP A 306 7.97 -22.84 3.86
C ASP A 306 6.83 -23.83 4.13
N SER A 307 6.03 -23.60 5.18
CA SER A 307 4.86 -24.40 5.53
C SER A 307 3.65 -24.20 4.62
N VAL A 308 3.60 -23.10 3.87
CA VAL A 308 2.52 -22.74 2.97
C VAL A 308 2.66 -23.52 1.66
N LYS A 309 1.57 -24.16 1.24
CA LYS A 309 1.55 -24.99 0.02
C LYS A 309 0.92 -24.29 -1.17
N THR A 310 0.07 -23.33 -0.91
CA THR A 310 -0.63 -22.57 -1.94
C THR A 310 0.33 -21.61 -2.64
N GLU A 311 0.20 -21.46 -3.96
CA GLU A 311 0.90 -20.43 -4.71
C GLU A 311 0.49 -19.05 -4.23
N VAL A 312 1.46 -18.19 -3.89
CA VAL A 312 1.25 -16.81 -3.45
C VAL A 312 1.80 -15.85 -4.49
N CYS A 313 0.95 -14.95 -4.98
CA CYS A 313 1.29 -13.86 -5.88
C CYS A 313 1.03 -12.52 -5.17
N ILE A 314 1.88 -11.52 -5.41
CA ILE A 314 1.69 -10.18 -4.87
C ILE A 314 1.66 -9.17 -6.00
N ILE A 315 0.64 -8.32 -6.00
CA ILE A 315 0.41 -7.23 -6.95
C ILE A 315 0.48 -5.90 -6.22
N TYR A 316 1.22 -4.97 -6.77
CA TYR A 316 1.27 -3.59 -6.27
C TYR A 316 0.62 -2.62 -7.25
N GLN A 317 0.12 -1.53 -6.70
CA GLN A 317 -0.27 -0.35 -7.47
C GLN A 317 0.92 0.17 -8.28
N THR A 318 0.64 0.81 -9.40
CA THR A 318 1.65 1.53 -10.19
C THR A 318 1.71 3.00 -9.77
N LEU A 319 2.85 3.67 -10.02
CA LEU A 319 2.94 5.13 -9.84
C LEU A 319 1.92 5.88 -10.69
N ASP A 320 1.73 5.48 -11.95
CA ASP A 320 0.71 6.07 -12.83
C ASP A 320 -0.71 5.88 -12.28
N GLY A 321 -1.01 4.69 -11.72
CA GLY A 321 -2.30 4.41 -11.09
C GLY A 321 -2.51 5.30 -9.86
N LEU A 322 -1.48 5.46 -9.03
CA LEU A 322 -1.49 6.35 -7.89
C LEU A 322 -1.75 7.81 -8.29
N HIS A 323 -1.02 8.33 -9.27
CA HIS A 323 -1.16 9.72 -9.73
C HIS A 323 -2.54 9.99 -10.35
N ARG A 324 -3.10 9.01 -11.07
CA ARG A 324 -4.48 9.13 -11.59
C ARG A 324 -5.53 9.10 -10.48
N ALA A 325 -5.31 8.30 -9.44
CA ALA A 325 -6.25 8.20 -8.34
C ALA A 325 -6.20 9.43 -7.41
N CYS A 326 -4.99 9.94 -7.15
CA CYS A 326 -4.71 11.04 -6.21
C CYS A 326 -4.01 12.23 -6.93
N PRO A 327 -4.67 12.90 -7.90
CA PRO A 327 -4.00 13.86 -8.78
C PRO A 327 -3.47 15.10 -8.07
N ASN A 328 -4.01 15.45 -6.91
CA ASN A 328 -3.61 16.61 -6.12
C ASN A 328 -2.48 16.32 -5.13
N HIS A 329 -2.06 15.05 -4.98
CA HIS A 329 -1.04 14.62 -4.05
C HIS A 329 0.12 13.98 -4.82
N THR A 330 1.01 14.83 -5.33
CA THR A 330 2.11 14.44 -6.24
C THR A 330 3.39 14.04 -5.52
N GLY A 331 3.43 14.14 -4.20
CA GLY A 331 4.58 13.73 -3.38
C GLY A 331 4.63 12.22 -3.20
N ASP A 332 5.42 11.56 -4.01
CA ASP A 332 5.49 10.08 -4.11
C ASP A 332 6.86 9.52 -3.71
N TRP A 333 7.64 10.28 -2.95
CA TRP A 333 9.03 9.95 -2.60
C TRP A 333 9.24 8.60 -1.92
N TYR A 334 8.24 8.07 -1.20
CA TYR A 334 8.30 6.73 -0.63
C TYR A 334 8.43 5.63 -1.68
N PHE A 335 7.95 5.91 -2.89
CA PHE A 335 7.88 4.97 -4.01
C PHE A 335 8.93 5.29 -5.07
N SER A 336 9.04 6.56 -5.46
CA SER A 336 9.94 7.04 -6.53
C SER A 336 11.34 7.39 -6.05
N GLY A 337 11.48 7.77 -4.77
CA GLY A 337 12.72 8.34 -4.22
C GLY A 337 12.96 9.78 -4.65
N ASP A 338 11.97 10.45 -5.24
CA ASP A 338 12.05 11.86 -5.66
C ASP A 338 11.61 12.79 -4.52
N TYR A 339 12.51 12.97 -3.56
CA TYR A 339 12.23 13.81 -2.41
C TYR A 339 12.07 15.29 -2.80
N PRO A 340 11.04 15.97 -2.31
CA PRO A 340 10.77 17.37 -2.64
C PRO A 340 11.77 18.33 -2.00
N THR A 341 12.60 17.86 -1.09
CA THR A 341 13.59 18.66 -0.39
C THR A 341 14.93 17.96 -0.31
N ALA A 342 15.99 18.74 -0.28
CA ALA A 342 17.36 18.25 -0.10
C ALA A 342 17.57 17.53 1.26
N GLY A 343 16.74 17.83 2.27
CA GLY A 343 16.76 17.13 3.55
C GLY A 343 16.35 15.66 3.45
N GLY A 344 15.40 15.34 2.59
CA GLY A 344 14.99 13.96 2.32
C GLY A 344 16.11 13.14 1.68
N LEU A 345 16.82 13.72 0.72
CA LEU A 345 17.99 13.07 0.11
C LEU A 345 19.11 12.80 1.13
N LYS A 346 19.36 13.75 2.04
CA LYS A 346 20.34 13.57 3.12
C LYS A 346 19.94 12.41 4.06
N LEU A 347 18.66 12.32 4.40
CA LEU A 347 18.14 11.25 5.25
C LEU A 347 18.27 9.89 4.55
N LEU A 348 17.86 9.79 3.29
CA LEU A 348 18.01 8.57 2.49
C LEU A 348 19.47 8.12 2.39
N ASN A 349 20.37 9.08 2.09
CA ASN A 349 21.80 8.80 1.99
C ASN A 349 22.33 8.19 3.29
N LYS A 350 21.99 8.80 4.43
CA LYS A 350 22.37 8.30 5.75
C LYS A 350 21.76 6.92 6.02
N ALA A 351 20.47 6.72 5.77
CA ALA A 351 19.80 5.45 6.02
C ALA A 351 20.43 4.29 5.23
N PHE A 352 20.91 4.56 4.02
CA PHE A 352 21.59 3.54 3.22
C PHE A 352 23.01 3.27 3.72
N ILE A 353 23.76 4.31 4.14
CA ILE A 353 25.08 4.14 4.76
C ILE A 353 24.95 3.32 6.04
N ASP A 354 24.04 3.70 6.94
CA ASP A 354 23.79 3.01 8.20
C ASP A 354 23.45 1.52 7.96
N TYR A 355 22.62 1.23 6.95
CA TYR A 355 22.33 -0.15 6.53
C TYR A 355 23.58 -0.92 6.12
N TYR A 356 24.41 -0.36 5.23
CA TYR A 356 25.59 -1.04 4.69
C TYR A 356 26.67 -1.27 5.77
N GLU A 357 26.82 -0.35 6.71
CA GLU A 357 27.81 -0.44 7.81
C GLU A 357 27.34 -1.36 8.95
N SER A 358 26.04 -1.76 8.97
CA SER A 358 25.49 -2.69 9.96
C SER A 358 25.49 -4.16 9.50
N GLU A 359 25.67 -4.43 8.18
CA GLU A 359 25.85 -5.78 7.63
C GLU A 359 27.30 -6.26 7.77
#